data_28bb7b41524dee5e4d1d2f77d012194f
#
_entry.id   28bb7b41524dee5e4d1d2f77d012194f
#
_cell.length_a   1.000
_cell.length_b   1.000
_cell.length_c   1.000
_cell.angle_alpha   90.00
_cell.angle_beta   90.00
_cell.angle_gamma   90.00
#
_symmetry.space_group_name_H-M   'P 1'
#
loop_
_entity.id
_entity.type
_entity.pdbx_description
1 polymer ?
#
loop_
_entity_poly.entity_id
_entity_poly.type
_entity_poly.pdbx_seq_one_letter_code
_entity_poly.pdbx_strand_id
1 'polypeptide(L)'
;MLRLFANLVIVLACNFFLIVGNAGPSFAQECPDPAKVSNASAQQKQASKRYDRALPSYRDKSARYNLALVGDSLIELWQPWIKDSFPTRPVMNLGVAGDTTQNALYRLDGLNLPDFHPADVVVLIGTNNLGAKTAPCAVAAGVVAVVSKVRALWPGAHIYALSIPPRGKRYAFYEDVRIPANQLVASSLAEMPGVTFVQMNDDMLRCGKPSDKECSNYKPDHLHFNEGAYKLITSFLAAAGLQL
;
A
#
# COMPACT_ATOMS: atom_id res chain seq x y z
N MET A 1 28.83 82.59 -23.52
CA MET A 1 27.73 82.29 -22.62
C MET A 1 27.56 80.81 -22.60
N LEU A 2 28.11 80.17 -21.60
CA LEU A 2 28.19 78.68 -21.50
C LEU A 2 27.13 78.29 -20.45
N ARG A 3 26.12 77.49 -20.84
CA ARG A 3 25.14 76.94 -19.91
C ARG A 3 25.50 75.44 -19.65
N LEU A 4 25.94 75.19 -18.40
CA LEU A 4 26.13 73.80 -17.88
C LEU A 4 24.73 73.25 -17.61
N PHE A 5 24.48 72.01 -18.16
CA PHE A 5 23.39 71.18 -17.76
C PHE A 5 23.96 70.09 -16.78
N ALA A 6 23.47 70.20 -15.54
CA ALA A 6 23.76 69.23 -14.52
C ALA A 6 22.82 68.01 -14.70
N ASN A 7 23.33 66.84 -14.98
CA ASN A 7 22.59 65.60 -15.01
C ASN A 7 22.46 65.04 -13.57
N LEU A 8 21.22 65.01 -13.06
CA LEU A 8 20.87 64.41 -11.80
C LEU A 8 20.63 62.89 -12.03
N VAL A 9 21.56 62.05 -11.57
CA VAL A 9 21.42 60.61 -11.57
C VAL A 9 20.67 60.21 -10.30
N ILE A 10 19.40 59.78 -10.43
CA ILE A 10 18.61 59.23 -9.34
C ILE A 10 18.96 57.72 -9.26
N VAL A 11 19.70 57.34 -8.22
CA VAL A 11 19.94 55.94 -7.88
C VAL A 11 18.75 55.41 -7.10
N LEU A 12 17.90 54.61 -7.74
CA LEU A 12 16.86 53.84 -7.04
C LEU A 12 17.53 52.67 -6.32
N ALA A 13 17.63 52.74 -5.01
CA ALA A 13 18.02 51.62 -4.17
C ALA A 13 16.83 50.66 -4.07
N CYS A 14 16.90 49.54 -4.81
CA CYS A 14 15.98 48.41 -4.64
C CYS A 14 16.34 47.67 -3.34
N ASN A 15 15.59 47.93 -2.27
CA ASN A 15 15.66 47.10 -1.06
C ASN A 15 15.05 45.72 -1.34
N PHE A 16 15.90 44.76 -1.60
CA PHE A 16 15.49 43.33 -1.58
C PHE A 16 15.29 42.89 -0.13
N PHE A 17 14.05 42.87 0.31
CA PHE A 17 13.67 42.18 1.55
C PHE A 17 13.81 40.70 1.33
N LEU A 18 14.93 40.11 1.78
CA LEU A 18 15.07 38.64 1.94
C LEU A 18 14.08 38.24 3.05
N ILE A 19 12.93 37.67 2.63
CA ILE A 19 12.06 36.93 3.53
C ILE A 19 12.82 35.65 3.86
N VAL A 20 13.57 35.64 4.95
CA VAL A 20 14.09 34.45 5.58
C VAL A 20 12.89 33.73 6.17
N GLY A 21 12.29 32.85 5.39
CA GLY A 21 11.28 31.90 5.89
C GLY A 21 11.95 31.06 6.98
N ASN A 22 11.56 31.29 8.24
CA ASN A 22 11.83 30.35 9.32
C ASN A 22 11.17 29.01 8.96
N ALA A 23 11.90 28.13 8.28
CA ALA A 23 11.60 26.73 8.30
C ALA A 23 11.78 26.26 9.75
N GLY A 24 10.67 26.15 10.47
CA GLY A 24 10.67 25.48 11.78
C GLY A 24 11.36 24.13 11.68
N PRO A 25 11.94 23.61 12.77
CA PRO A 25 12.63 22.32 12.73
C PRO A 25 11.64 21.27 12.20
N SER A 26 11.87 20.81 10.98
CA SER A 26 11.29 19.58 10.49
C SER A 26 11.85 18.49 11.41
N PHE A 27 11.05 18.07 12.38
CA PHE A 27 11.28 16.81 13.06
C PHE A 27 11.07 15.71 12.00
N ALA A 28 12.05 15.50 11.16
CA ALA A 28 12.20 14.25 10.45
C ALA A 28 12.37 13.21 11.54
N GLN A 29 11.26 12.57 11.94
CA GLN A 29 11.29 11.44 12.85
C GLN A 29 12.22 10.42 12.17
N GLU A 30 13.40 10.21 12.74
CA GLU A 30 14.35 9.23 12.20
C GLU A 30 13.62 7.91 12.06
N CYS A 31 13.53 7.44 10.83
CA CYS A 31 12.91 6.16 10.58
C CYS A 31 13.75 5.08 11.25
N PRO A 32 13.16 4.22 12.07
CA PRO A 32 13.91 3.07 12.59
C PRO A 32 14.47 2.32 11.39
N ASP A 33 15.70 1.83 11.54
CA ASP A 33 16.47 1.14 10.49
C ASP A 33 15.55 0.31 9.57
N PRO A 34 15.41 0.68 8.29
CA PRO A 34 14.51 -0.02 7.36
C PRO A 34 14.82 -1.53 7.28
N ALA A 35 16.09 -1.92 7.48
CA ALA A 35 16.48 -3.33 7.49
C ALA A 35 15.85 -4.11 8.64
N LYS A 36 15.62 -3.49 9.79
CA LYS A 36 14.95 -4.14 10.93
C LYS A 36 13.46 -4.31 10.71
N VAL A 37 12.86 -3.44 9.92
CA VAL A 37 11.42 -3.47 9.62
C VAL A 37 11.11 -4.40 8.46
N SER A 38 12.02 -4.49 7.50
CA SER A 38 11.88 -5.29 6.27
C SER A 38 12.53 -6.68 6.36
N ASN A 39 13.08 -7.06 7.52
CA ASN A 39 13.79 -8.34 7.65
C ASN A 39 12.79 -9.52 7.66
N ALA A 40 12.81 -10.30 6.59
CA ALA A 40 11.98 -11.49 6.42
C ALA A 40 12.22 -12.57 7.49
N SER A 41 13.45 -12.68 8.00
CA SER A 41 13.80 -13.68 9.00
C SER A 41 13.26 -13.38 10.41
N ALA A 42 12.75 -12.17 10.64
CA ALA A 42 12.43 -11.70 11.98
C ALA A 42 11.13 -12.31 12.55
N GLN A 43 10.22 -12.85 11.75
CA GLN A 43 8.90 -13.27 12.24
C GLN A 43 8.31 -14.46 11.50
N GLN A 44 8.80 -15.64 11.79
CA GLN A 44 8.09 -16.85 11.41
C GLN A 44 6.75 -16.93 12.15
N LYS A 45 5.66 -17.10 11.39
CA LYS A 45 4.31 -17.30 11.93
C LYS A 45 3.67 -18.49 11.24
N GLN A 46 2.91 -19.26 11.99
CA GLN A 46 2.12 -20.35 11.42
C GLN A 46 1.14 -19.79 10.38
N ALA A 47 1.14 -20.36 9.18
CA ALA A 47 0.21 -20.01 8.13
C ALA A 47 -1.24 -20.38 8.51
N SER A 48 -2.21 -19.74 7.86
CA SER A 48 -3.61 -20.09 8.09
C SER A 48 -3.92 -21.49 7.54
N LYS A 49 -4.87 -22.17 8.17
CA LYS A 49 -5.35 -23.48 7.68
C LYS A 49 -5.86 -23.42 6.23
N ARG A 50 -6.36 -22.27 5.79
CA ARG A 50 -6.78 -22.07 4.39
C ARG A 50 -5.56 -22.08 3.46
N TYR A 51 -4.54 -21.30 3.80
CA TYR A 51 -3.32 -21.20 3.02
C TYR A 51 -2.63 -22.56 2.90
N ASP A 52 -2.45 -23.27 4.03
CA ASP A 52 -1.82 -24.60 4.07
C ASP A 52 -2.54 -25.63 3.20
N ARG A 53 -3.87 -25.59 3.18
CA ARG A 53 -4.68 -26.48 2.33
C ARG A 53 -4.63 -26.12 0.84
N ALA A 54 -4.53 -24.83 0.52
CA ALA A 54 -4.54 -24.35 -0.86
C ALA A 54 -3.18 -24.52 -1.55
N LEU A 55 -2.09 -24.36 -0.80
CA LEU A 55 -0.73 -24.30 -1.35
C LEU A 55 -0.32 -25.53 -2.19
N PRO A 56 -0.61 -26.78 -1.83
CA PRO A 56 -0.33 -27.93 -2.68
C PRO A 56 -1.01 -27.83 -4.06
N SER A 57 -2.31 -27.50 -4.07
CA SER A 57 -3.05 -27.32 -5.33
C SER A 57 -2.53 -26.14 -6.16
N TYR A 58 -2.05 -25.09 -5.51
CA TYR A 58 -1.42 -23.96 -6.21
C TYR A 58 -0.11 -24.39 -6.87
N ARG A 59 0.70 -25.21 -6.20
CA ARG A 59 1.94 -25.77 -6.79
C ARG A 59 1.65 -26.67 -7.99
N ASP A 60 0.72 -27.60 -7.85
CA ASP A 60 0.37 -28.55 -8.91
C ASP A 60 -0.24 -27.90 -10.15
N LYS A 61 -0.86 -26.75 -9.99
CA LYS A 61 -1.61 -26.05 -11.05
C LYS A 61 -1.10 -24.63 -11.29
N SER A 62 0.12 -24.34 -10.86
CA SER A 62 0.67 -22.97 -10.85
C SER A 62 0.60 -22.29 -12.22
N ALA A 63 0.90 -22.99 -13.31
CA ALA A 63 0.82 -22.49 -14.67
C ALA A 63 -0.59 -22.08 -15.14
N ARG A 64 -1.65 -22.42 -14.41
CA ARG A 64 -3.04 -22.05 -14.76
C ARG A 64 -3.45 -20.68 -14.25
N TYR A 65 -2.71 -20.13 -13.28
CA TYR A 65 -3.03 -18.85 -12.67
C TYR A 65 -2.25 -17.73 -13.35
N ASN A 66 -2.92 -16.62 -13.62
CA ASN A 66 -2.29 -15.45 -14.24
C ASN A 66 -2.43 -14.17 -13.41
N LEU A 67 -3.12 -14.24 -12.27
CA LEU A 67 -3.25 -13.18 -11.29
C LEU A 67 -2.93 -13.72 -9.89
N ALA A 68 -2.06 -13.03 -9.14
CA ALA A 68 -1.83 -13.31 -7.73
C ALA A 68 -2.43 -12.22 -6.85
N LEU A 69 -2.98 -12.60 -5.70
CA LEU A 69 -3.33 -11.70 -4.62
C LEU A 69 -2.41 -12.00 -3.43
N VAL A 70 -1.64 -11.02 -2.97
CA VAL A 70 -0.65 -11.14 -1.88
C VAL A 70 -1.04 -10.19 -0.74
N GLY A 71 -1.08 -10.70 0.48
CA GLY A 71 -1.39 -9.86 1.64
C GLY A 71 -1.81 -10.62 2.89
N ASP A 72 -2.56 -9.92 3.72
CA ASP A 72 -3.04 -10.41 5.02
C ASP A 72 -4.48 -10.96 4.97
N SER A 73 -5.23 -10.83 6.08
CA SER A 73 -6.63 -11.27 6.15
C SER A 73 -7.56 -10.57 5.16
N LEU A 74 -7.25 -9.34 4.76
CA LEU A 74 -8.07 -8.61 3.78
C LEU A 74 -7.98 -9.27 2.40
N ILE A 75 -6.84 -9.84 2.06
CA ILE A 75 -6.67 -10.66 0.86
C ILE A 75 -7.21 -12.08 1.08
N GLU A 76 -6.90 -12.73 2.21
CA GLU A 76 -7.38 -14.10 2.46
C GLU A 76 -8.90 -14.20 2.38
N LEU A 77 -9.60 -13.25 2.98
CA LEU A 77 -11.06 -13.22 3.07
C LEU A 77 -11.76 -12.74 1.79
N TRP A 78 -11.01 -12.33 0.77
CA TRP A 78 -11.56 -12.08 -0.57
C TRP A 78 -12.01 -13.37 -1.28
N GLN A 79 -11.55 -14.53 -0.80
CA GLN A 79 -11.75 -15.84 -1.43
C GLN A 79 -13.20 -16.13 -1.89
N PRO A 80 -14.28 -15.84 -1.13
CA PRO A 80 -15.66 -16.11 -1.56
C PRO A 80 -16.09 -15.30 -2.79
N TRP A 81 -15.51 -14.12 -3.01
CA TRP A 81 -15.92 -13.16 -4.06
C TRP A 81 -14.91 -13.03 -5.21
N ILE A 82 -13.87 -13.88 -5.23
CA ILE A 82 -12.84 -13.82 -6.28
C ILE A 82 -13.44 -14.01 -7.68
N LYS A 83 -14.38 -14.93 -7.84
CA LYS A 83 -15.03 -15.17 -9.14
C LYS A 83 -15.85 -13.97 -9.64
N ASP A 84 -16.49 -13.26 -8.72
CA ASP A 84 -17.28 -12.07 -9.07
C ASP A 84 -16.37 -10.86 -9.34
N SER A 85 -15.24 -10.78 -8.64
CA SER A 85 -14.25 -9.72 -8.81
C SER A 85 -13.40 -9.90 -10.08
N PHE A 86 -13.08 -11.14 -10.44
CA PHE A 86 -12.19 -11.49 -11.55
C PHE A 86 -12.79 -12.63 -12.39
N PRO A 87 -13.92 -12.39 -13.08
CA PRO A 87 -14.71 -13.46 -13.72
C PRO A 87 -13.97 -14.19 -14.84
N THR A 88 -13.04 -13.51 -15.51
CA THR A 88 -12.30 -14.06 -16.65
C THR A 88 -10.91 -14.56 -16.29
N ARG A 89 -10.47 -14.39 -15.02
CA ARG A 89 -9.09 -14.66 -14.61
C ARG A 89 -8.97 -15.76 -13.56
N PRO A 90 -8.12 -16.73 -13.77
CA PRO A 90 -7.74 -17.67 -12.71
C PRO A 90 -6.82 -16.98 -11.69
N VAL A 91 -7.28 -16.89 -10.45
CA VAL A 91 -6.64 -16.14 -9.37
C VAL A 91 -6.02 -17.07 -8.34
N MET A 92 -4.75 -16.83 -8.01
CA MET A 92 -4.06 -17.44 -6.88
C MET A 92 -4.10 -16.52 -5.66
N ASN A 93 -4.84 -16.90 -4.62
CA ASN A 93 -4.94 -16.11 -3.39
C ASN A 93 -3.91 -16.55 -2.35
N LEU A 94 -2.84 -15.78 -2.22
CA LEU A 94 -1.72 -15.99 -1.29
C LEU A 94 -1.86 -15.17 0.01
N GLY A 95 -3.04 -14.63 0.31
CA GLY A 95 -3.31 -13.92 1.56
C GLY A 95 -3.29 -14.84 2.78
N VAL A 96 -2.77 -14.35 3.90
CA VAL A 96 -2.71 -15.08 5.18
C VAL A 96 -3.13 -14.18 6.33
N ALA A 97 -4.20 -14.57 7.02
CA ALA A 97 -4.78 -13.78 8.10
C ALA A 97 -3.76 -13.41 9.19
N GLY A 98 -3.75 -12.13 9.57
CA GLY A 98 -2.90 -11.56 10.59
C GLY A 98 -1.43 -11.37 10.19
N ASP A 99 -1.09 -11.52 8.90
CA ASP A 99 0.27 -11.23 8.46
C ASP A 99 0.61 -9.75 8.63
N THR A 100 1.77 -9.52 9.21
CA THR A 100 2.53 -8.28 9.06
C THR A 100 3.36 -8.32 7.79
N THR A 101 3.96 -7.20 7.41
CA THR A 101 4.90 -7.15 6.28
C THR A 101 6.06 -8.13 6.46
N GLN A 102 6.56 -8.31 7.69
CA GLN A 102 7.63 -9.26 8.01
C GLN A 102 7.19 -10.73 7.82
N ASN A 103 5.96 -11.06 8.22
CA ASN A 103 5.42 -12.40 8.00
C ASN A 103 5.22 -12.68 6.51
N ALA A 104 4.71 -11.71 5.75
CA ALA A 104 4.55 -11.83 4.30
C ALA A 104 5.89 -12.04 3.59
N LEU A 105 6.94 -11.27 3.95
CA LEU A 105 8.30 -11.44 3.43
C LEU A 105 8.83 -12.86 3.70
N TYR A 106 8.70 -13.34 4.95
CA TYR A 106 9.12 -14.69 5.31
C TYR A 106 8.47 -15.78 4.44
N ARG A 107 7.15 -15.65 4.18
CA ARG A 107 6.44 -16.61 3.34
C ARG A 107 6.84 -16.52 1.87
N LEU A 108 7.03 -15.31 1.37
CA LEU A 108 7.47 -15.08 0.00
C LEU A 108 8.88 -15.62 -0.24
N ASP A 109 9.77 -15.57 0.77
CA ASP A 109 11.10 -16.19 0.70
C ASP A 109 11.03 -17.72 0.57
N GLY A 110 10.10 -18.36 1.27
CA GLY A 110 9.87 -19.79 1.21
C GLY A 110 8.95 -20.24 0.07
N LEU A 111 8.42 -19.32 -0.73
CA LEU A 111 7.46 -19.63 -1.77
C LEU A 111 8.14 -20.28 -2.98
N ASN A 112 7.82 -21.55 -3.23
CA ASN A 112 8.32 -22.29 -4.38
C ASN A 112 7.17 -22.60 -5.36
N LEU A 113 7.06 -21.80 -6.42
CA LEU A 113 6.08 -21.91 -7.50
C LEU A 113 6.78 -21.70 -8.86
N PRO A 114 7.61 -22.68 -9.31
CA PRO A 114 8.52 -22.48 -10.45
C PRO A 114 7.79 -22.20 -11.77
N ASP A 115 6.57 -22.74 -11.96
CA ASP A 115 5.79 -22.56 -13.18
C ASP A 115 4.73 -21.44 -13.08
N PHE A 116 4.81 -20.63 -12.02
CA PHE A 116 3.87 -19.53 -11.81
C PHE A 116 4.47 -18.22 -12.34
N HIS A 117 3.90 -17.74 -13.43
CA HIS A 117 4.29 -16.48 -14.09
C HIS A 117 3.05 -15.59 -14.24
N PRO A 118 2.59 -14.94 -13.16
CA PRO A 118 1.42 -14.08 -13.24
C PRO A 118 1.68 -12.89 -14.14
N ALA A 119 0.66 -12.47 -14.90
CA ALA A 119 0.70 -11.20 -15.62
C ALA A 119 0.56 -10.02 -14.67
N ASP A 120 -0.23 -10.22 -13.59
CA ASP A 120 -0.48 -9.17 -12.60
C ASP A 120 -0.44 -9.72 -11.17
N VAL A 121 -0.06 -8.84 -10.24
CA VAL A 121 -0.10 -9.11 -8.80
C VAL A 121 -0.77 -7.94 -8.08
N VAL A 122 -1.77 -8.23 -7.25
CA VAL A 122 -2.37 -7.27 -6.33
C VAL A 122 -1.76 -7.47 -4.95
N VAL A 123 -1.24 -6.40 -4.34
CA VAL A 123 -0.66 -6.41 -2.99
C VAL A 123 -1.49 -5.54 -2.06
N LEU A 124 -1.99 -6.11 -0.96
CA LEU A 124 -2.66 -5.38 0.12
C LEU A 124 -2.14 -5.90 1.46
N ILE A 125 -1.26 -5.13 2.10
CA ILE A 125 -0.57 -5.50 3.34
C ILE A 125 -0.24 -4.23 4.16
N GLY A 126 -0.02 -4.39 5.46
CA GLY A 126 0.46 -3.33 6.34
C GLY A 126 -0.53 -2.94 7.43
N THR A 127 -1.81 -3.34 7.31
CA THR A 127 -2.81 -3.02 8.35
C THR A 127 -2.42 -3.59 9.74
N ASN A 128 -1.76 -4.75 9.77
CA ASN A 128 -1.31 -5.38 11.02
C ASN A 128 0.01 -4.82 11.56
N ASN A 129 0.64 -3.90 10.83
CA ASN A 129 1.81 -3.15 11.30
C ASN A 129 1.41 -1.84 12.00
N LEU A 130 0.15 -1.40 11.87
CA LEU A 130 -0.33 -0.19 12.52
C LEU A 130 -0.39 -0.37 14.03
N GLY A 131 0.20 0.55 14.79
CA GLY A 131 0.23 0.51 16.25
C GLY A 131 0.67 1.83 16.87
N ALA A 132 0.38 2.04 18.17
CA ALA A 132 0.63 3.29 18.89
C ALA A 132 2.09 3.77 18.92
N LYS A 133 3.04 2.87 18.68
CA LYS A 133 4.49 3.16 18.70
C LYS A 133 5.15 2.89 17.35
N THR A 134 4.35 2.70 16.30
CA THR A 134 4.89 2.40 14.98
C THR A 134 5.08 3.69 14.20
N ALA A 135 6.29 3.97 13.76
CA ALA A 135 6.54 5.13 12.89
C ALA A 135 5.92 4.88 11.50
N PRO A 136 5.26 5.89 10.89
CA PRO A 136 4.71 5.76 9.54
C PRO A 136 5.73 5.26 8.50
N CYS A 137 6.97 5.75 8.58
CA CYS A 137 8.05 5.33 7.67
C CYS A 137 8.43 3.84 7.85
N ALA A 138 8.29 3.28 9.05
CA ALA A 138 8.53 1.85 9.28
C ALA A 138 7.46 0.99 8.60
N VAL A 139 6.18 1.39 8.67
CA VAL A 139 5.10 0.71 7.94
C VAL A 139 5.34 0.79 6.44
N ALA A 140 5.67 2.00 5.94
CA ALA A 140 5.94 2.22 4.53
C ALA A 140 7.12 1.37 4.03
N ALA A 141 8.23 1.35 4.74
CA ALA A 141 9.40 0.53 4.40
C ALA A 141 9.04 -0.97 4.31
N GLY A 142 8.21 -1.47 5.24
CA GLY A 142 7.73 -2.84 5.20
C GLY A 142 6.88 -3.15 3.97
N VAL A 143 5.94 -2.27 3.62
CA VAL A 143 5.10 -2.43 2.41
C VAL A 143 5.94 -2.39 1.14
N VAL A 144 6.86 -1.43 1.02
CA VAL A 144 7.78 -1.31 -0.12
C VAL A 144 8.66 -2.54 -0.25
N ALA A 145 9.15 -3.11 0.88
CA ALA A 145 9.92 -4.34 0.86
C ALA A 145 9.11 -5.54 0.33
N VAL A 146 7.83 -5.67 0.71
CA VAL A 146 6.95 -6.72 0.18
C VAL A 146 6.75 -6.53 -1.33
N VAL A 147 6.48 -5.32 -1.81
CA VAL A 147 6.34 -5.02 -3.24
C VAL A 147 7.63 -5.35 -4.01
N SER A 148 8.79 -4.95 -3.47
CA SER A 148 10.10 -5.25 -4.05
C SER A 148 10.36 -6.76 -4.11
N LYS A 149 9.97 -7.51 -3.08
CA LYS A 149 10.07 -8.97 -3.05
C LYS A 149 9.18 -9.63 -4.09
N VAL A 150 7.93 -9.19 -4.22
CA VAL A 150 6.98 -9.64 -5.25
C VAL A 150 7.55 -9.41 -6.65
N ARG A 151 8.12 -8.22 -6.90
CA ARG A 151 8.77 -7.88 -8.16
C ARG A 151 9.97 -8.77 -8.47
N ALA A 152 10.77 -9.10 -7.46
CA ALA A 152 11.91 -9.99 -7.63
C ALA A 152 11.49 -11.43 -7.93
N LEU A 153 10.37 -11.90 -7.36
CA LEU A 153 9.82 -13.22 -7.64
C LEU A 153 9.20 -13.33 -9.03
N TRP A 154 8.51 -12.27 -9.48
CA TRP A 154 7.80 -12.24 -10.76
C TRP A 154 8.14 -10.96 -11.55
N PRO A 155 9.34 -10.87 -12.12
CA PRO A 155 9.84 -9.64 -12.74
C PRO A 155 9.04 -9.20 -13.99
N GLY A 156 8.30 -10.12 -14.61
CA GLY A 156 7.41 -9.83 -15.74
C GLY A 156 6.00 -9.37 -15.35
N ALA A 157 5.64 -9.44 -14.06
CA ALA A 157 4.30 -9.07 -13.62
C ALA A 157 4.15 -7.56 -13.44
N HIS A 158 2.96 -7.03 -13.73
CA HIS A 158 2.56 -5.71 -13.26
C HIS A 158 2.01 -5.81 -11.83
N ILE A 159 2.43 -4.91 -10.94
CA ILE A 159 2.07 -4.95 -9.52
C ILE A 159 1.15 -3.78 -9.19
N TYR A 160 -0.03 -4.08 -8.65
CA TYR A 160 -0.98 -3.11 -8.11
C TYR A 160 -0.88 -3.12 -6.59
N ALA A 161 -0.20 -2.13 -6.02
CA ALA A 161 -0.06 -1.97 -4.57
C ALA A 161 -1.19 -1.09 -4.04
N LEU A 162 -2.11 -1.67 -3.27
CA LEU A 162 -3.24 -0.96 -2.68
C LEU A 162 -2.81 -0.20 -1.43
N SER A 163 -3.37 0.99 -1.21
CA SER A 163 -3.21 1.72 0.04
C SER A 163 -3.77 0.92 1.23
N ILE A 164 -3.21 1.09 2.41
CA ILE A 164 -3.76 0.51 3.64
C ILE A 164 -5.11 1.19 3.92
N PRO A 165 -6.22 0.43 4.03
CA PRO A 165 -7.56 1.00 4.22
C PRO A 165 -7.79 1.50 5.66
N PRO A 166 -8.75 2.43 5.86
CA PRO A 166 -9.18 2.83 7.18
C PRO A 166 -9.85 1.67 7.93
N ARG A 167 -9.72 1.63 9.27
CA ARG A 167 -10.32 0.57 10.09
C ARG A 167 -10.59 1.01 11.52
N GLY A 168 -11.19 0.12 12.30
CA GLY A 168 -11.50 0.30 13.71
C GLY A 168 -12.72 1.16 13.95
N LYS A 169 -13.02 1.39 15.23
CA LYS A 169 -14.19 2.19 15.63
C LYS A 169 -14.12 3.57 14.98
N ARG A 170 -15.20 4.00 14.33
CA ARG A 170 -15.27 5.24 13.53
C ARG A 170 -14.21 5.30 12.42
N TYR A 171 -13.61 4.18 12.05
CA TYR A 171 -12.55 4.10 11.05
C TYR A 171 -11.33 5.02 11.33
N ALA A 172 -11.02 5.21 12.63
CA ALA A 172 -9.99 6.13 13.09
C ALA A 172 -8.77 5.43 13.73
N PHE A 173 -8.61 4.13 13.50
CA PHE A 173 -7.54 3.35 14.10
C PHE A 173 -6.17 3.71 13.51
N TYR A 174 -5.36 4.43 14.29
CA TYR A 174 -4.02 4.92 13.93
C TYR A 174 -3.97 5.62 12.56
N GLU A 175 -4.93 6.51 12.29
CA GLU A 175 -4.95 7.33 11.06
C GLU A 175 -3.73 8.24 10.95
N ASP A 176 -3.21 8.72 12.09
CA ASP A 176 -1.96 9.48 12.24
C ASP A 176 -0.71 8.69 11.81
N VAL A 177 -0.78 7.36 11.80
CA VAL A 177 0.25 6.47 11.27
C VAL A 177 -0.08 6.04 9.84
N ARG A 178 -1.32 5.64 9.59
CA ARG A 178 -1.78 5.05 8.32
C ARG A 178 -1.66 6.03 7.14
N ILE A 179 -2.18 7.26 7.33
CA ILE A 179 -2.22 8.25 6.24
C ILE A 179 -0.80 8.63 5.80
N PRO A 180 0.12 9.05 6.69
CA PRO A 180 1.49 9.31 6.28
C PRO A 180 2.22 8.08 5.73
N ALA A 181 1.93 6.88 6.25
CA ALA A 181 2.52 5.65 5.70
C ALA A 181 2.10 5.43 4.24
N ASN A 182 0.81 5.58 3.90
CA ASN A 182 0.31 5.49 2.53
C ASN A 182 0.96 6.53 1.60
N GLN A 183 1.17 7.76 2.07
CA GLN A 183 1.85 8.81 1.31
C GLN A 183 3.31 8.44 1.01
N LEU A 184 4.02 7.90 2.00
CA LEU A 184 5.40 7.44 1.84
C LEU A 184 5.49 6.23 0.90
N VAL A 185 4.55 5.28 0.98
CA VAL A 185 4.47 4.16 0.04
C VAL A 185 4.25 4.67 -1.38
N ALA A 186 3.27 5.56 -1.58
CA ALA A 186 2.99 6.16 -2.89
C ALA A 186 4.24 6.81 -3.50
N SER A 187 4.93 7.65 -2.72
CA SER A 187 6.16 8.32 -3.17
C SER A 187 7.28 7.33 -3.49
N SER A 188 7.44 6.29 -2.67
CA SER A 188 8.51 5.28 -2.87
C SER A 188 8.27 4.38 -4.07
N LEU A 189 7.01 4.13 -4.43
CA LEU A 189 6.64 3.27 -5.55
C LEU A 189 6.51 4.02 -6.88
N ALA A 190 6.43 5.37 -6.87
CA ALA A 190 6.20 6.19 -8.05
C ALA A 190 7.24 5.96 -9.17
N GLU A 191 8.50 5.76 -8.79
CA GLU A 191 9.61 5.54 -9.71
C GLU A 191 9.91 4.05 -9.95
N MET A 192 9.08 3.13 -9.40
CA MET A 192 9.32 1.70 -9.54
C MET A 192 8.64 1.16 -10.81
N PRO A 193 9.40 0.78 -11.86
CA PRO A 193 8.83 0.30 -13.11
C PRO A 193 7.95 -0.95 -12.91
N GLY A 194 6.80 -1.00 -13.59
CA GLY A 194 5.86 -2.12 -13.49
C GLY A 194 5.07 -2.17 -12.17
N VAL A 195 5.07 -1.06 -11.40
CA VAL A 195 4.28 -0.95 -10.17
C VAL A 195 3.33 0.24 -10.27
N THR A 196 2.07 0.02 -9.94
CA THR A 196 1.06 1.07 -9.79
C THR A 196 0.59 1.10 -8.34
N PHE A 197 0.78 2.23 -7.67
CA PHE A 197 0.15 2.45 -6.36
C PHE A 197 -1.31 2.87 -6.58
N VAL A 198 -2.23 2.12 -5.97
CA VAL A 198 -3.67 2.35 -6.07
C VAL A 198 -4.16 2.95 -4.76
N GLN A 199 -4.32 4.28 -4.75
CA GLN A 199 -4.93 4.96 -3.61
C GLN A 199 -6.43 4.67 -3.61
N MET A 200 -6.87 3.82 -2.69
CA MET A 200 -8.29 3.57 -2.49
C MET A 200 -9.00 4.81 -1.92
N ASN A 201 -10.25 5.02 -2.31
CA ASN A 201 -11.06 6.10 -1.78
C ASN A 201 -11.60 5.72 -0.39
N ASP A 202 -11.00 6.29 0.66
CA ASP A 202 -11.36 6.02 2.04
C ASP A 202 -12.83 6.36 2.35
N ASP A 203 -13.36 7.45 1.77
CA ASP A 203 -14.75 7.87 2.01
C ASP A 203 -15.74 6.87 1.38
N MET A 204 -15.43 6.32 0.22
CA MET A 204 -16.25 5.27 -0.39
C MET A 204 -16.16 3.97 0.43
N LEU A 205 -14.97 3.58 0.87
CA LEU A 205 -14.79 2.37 1.67
C LEU A 205 -15.57 2.44 2.99
N ARG A 206 -15.55 3.57 3.69
CA ARG A 206 -16.24 3.76 4.97
C ARG A 206 -17.67 4.30 4.85
N CYS A 207 -18.31 4.19 3.67
CA CYS A 207 -19.68 4.63 3.39
C CYS A 207 -19.93 6.13 3.62
N GLY A 208 -18.95 6.96 3.32
CA GLY A 208 -18.99 8.41 3.49
C GLY A 208 -18.11 8.93 4.63
N LYS A 209 -18.33 10.18 5.02
CA LYS A 209 -17.58 10.78 6.14
C LYS A 209 -17.81 10.01 7.42
N PRO A 210 -16.85 10.04 8.37
CA PRO A 210 -17.00 9.32 9.64
C PRO A 210 -18.35 9.63 10.28
N SER A 211 -19.24 8.68 10.23
CA SER A 211 -20.50 8.74 10.92
C SER A 211 -20.48 7.69 12.02
N ASP A 212 -21.29 7.87 13.07
CA ASP A 212 -21.49 6.82 14.09
C ASP A 212 -22.25 5.61 13.54
N LYS A 213 -22.62 5.65 12.26
CA LYS A 213 -23.34 4.55 11.58
C LYS A 213 -22.36 3.49 11.11
N GLU A 214 -22.76 2.25 11.27
CA GLU A 214 -22.06 1.11 10.72
C GLU A 214 -22.05 1.18 9.18
N CYS A 215 -20.90 0.90 8.59
CA CYS A 215 -20.73 0.84 7.15
C CYS A 215 -20.88 -0.60 6.65
N SER A 216 -21.79 -0.83 5.72
CA SER A 216 -22.05 -2.16 5.16
C SER A 216 -20.87 -2.77 4.39
N ASN A 217 -19.85 -1.99 4.08
CA ASN A 217 -18.62 -2.47 3.45
C ASN A 217 -17.73 -3.26 4.43
N TYR A 218 -17.93 -3.07 5.73
CA TYR A 218 -17.14 -3.73 6.76
C TYR A 218 -17.99 -4.73 7.54
N LYS A 219 -17.32 -5.75 8.07
CA LYS A 219 -17.89 -6.63 9.09
C LYS A 219 -18.01 -5.88 10.42
N PRO A 220 -18.76 -6.41 11.40
CA PRO A 220 -18.92 -5.76 12.71
C PRO A 220 -17.64 -5.49 13.48
N ASP A 221 -16.53 -6.10 13.10
CA ASP A 221 -15.20 -5.84 13.67
C ASP A 221 -14.54 -4.56 13.15
N HIS A 222 -15.18 -3.87 12.20
CA HIS A 222 -14.68 -2.64 11.54
C HIS A 222 -13.27 -2.79 10.95
N LEU A 223 -12.87 -3.99 10.59
CA LEU A 223 -11.57 -4.31 9.99
C LEU A 223 -11.74 -5.08 8.70
N HIS A 224 -12.46 -6.21 8.76
CA HIS A 224 -12.63 -7.09 7.62
C HIS A 224 -13.77 -6.64 6.72
N PHE A 225 -13.59 -6.88 5.44
CA PHE A 225 -14.52 -6.44 4.42
C PHE A 225 -15.70 -7.38 4.20
N ASN A 226 -16.84 -6.81 3.82
CA ASN A 226 -17.94 -7.47 3.18
C ASN A 226 -17.81 -7.37 1.65
N GLU A 227 -18.71 -8.02 0.93
CA GLU A 227 -18.77 -8.05 -0.53
C GLU A 227 -18.68 -6.65 -1.17
N GLY A 228 -19.41 -5.67 -0.60
CA GLY A 228 -19.45 -4.29 -1.12
C GLY A 228 -18.07 -3.63 -1.20
N ALA A 229 -17.22 -3.82 -0.18
CA ALA A 229 -15.86 -3.30 -0.21
C ALA A 229 -15.01 -3.99 -1.30
N TYR A 230 -15.13 -5.31 -1.45
CA TYR A 230 -14.37 -6.01 -2.50
C TYR A 230 -14.80 -5.57 -3.91
N LYS A 231 -16.10 -5.30 -4.14
CA LYS A 231 -16.57 -4.69 -5.40
C LYS A 231 -15.95 -3.30 -5.63
N LEU A 232 -15.89 -2.47 -4.59
CA LEU A 232 -15.23 -1.16 -4.70
C LEU A 232 -13.73 -1.30 -4.99
N ILE A 233 -13.03 -2.17 -4.28
CA ILE A 233 -11.60 -2.41 -4.51
C ILE A 233 -11.35 -2.90 -5.94
N THR A 234 -12.19 -3.81 -6.44
CA THR A 234 -12.14 -4.27 -7.83
C THR A 234 -12.31 -3.10 -8.80
N SER A 235 -13.24 -2.16 -8.54
CA SER A 235 -13.40 -0.98 -9.38
C SER A 235 -12.19 -0.04 -9.36
N PHE A 236 -11.54 0.13 -8.22
CA PHE A 236 -10.29 0.91 -8.13
C PHE A 236 -9.15 0.25 -8.91
N LEU A 237 -9.04 -1.07 -8.85
CA LEU A 237 -8.06 -1.83 -9.63
C LEU A 237 -8.31 -1.72 -11.13
N ALA A 238 -9.57 -1.83 -11.57
CA ALA A 238 -9.95 -1.66 -12.97
C ALA A 238 -9.64 -0.24 -13.48
N ALA A 239 -9.96 0.78 -12.67
CA ALA A 239 -9.62 2.17 -12.97
C ALA A 239 -8.11 2.43 -13.06
N ALA A 240 -7.31 1.64 -12.33
CA ALA A 240 -5.84 1.66 -12.39
C ALA A 240 -5.26 0.84 -13.56
N GLY A 241 -6.09 0.17 -14.37
CA GLY A 241 -5.69 -0.56 -15.56
C GLY A 241 -5.64 -2.08 -15.44
N LEU A 242 -5.98 -2.66 -14.26
CA LEU A 242 -6.05 -4.11 -14.12
C LEU A 242 -7.20 -4.67 -14.98
N GLN A 243 -6.89 -5.62 -15.84
CA GLN A 243 -7.90 -6.39 -16.59
C GLN A 243 -8.58 -7.38 -15.62
N LEU A 244 -9.91 -7.35 -15.57
CA LEU A 244 -10.73 -8.16 -14.64
C LEU A 244 -11.10 -9.54 -15.21
#